data_b5a977838e62a326fddec6853a471719
#
_entry.id   b5a977838e62a326fddec6853a471719
#
_cell.length_a   1.000
_cell.length_b   1.000
_cell.length_c   1.000
_cell.angle_alpha   90.00
_cell.angle_beta   90.00
_cell.angle_gamma   90.00
#
_symmetry.space_group_name_H-M   'P 1'
#
loop_
_entity.id
_entity.type
_entity.pdbx_description
1 polymer ?
#
loop_
_entity_poly.entity_id
_entity_poly.type
_entity_poly.pdbx_seq_one_letter_code
_entity_poly.pdbx_strand_id
1 'polypeptide(L)'
;MSESIVNTDDFIIDSNGEYDVLYEAIVKEHDLIVKATYPESPRDENGRPLYKYETSLEVIDFDEECKMDLIKNKGFLITKKQNINKDLKSDDGIFSSKYGGINLDDIKPFAHRYRCKCGRLEMKINNGLTCSVCGTKCKMVGDDFEYTGWIKLEEPAFFIQPNLFKKLTIFIGKKNMDSILNAENKINEDGFNIQKEGSKSNPFVSIGMMGFRERFDEIMEFFKNKNQSNKNKMEYYYDIMSNYNKIFCHSIPVYTLMLRPISIKNNVFNFEGNNASYNVIAGLAKRVNKKQYMRNKLKPINQTLYDIQMKFMEIYADCEKLLAGKKGYIRSMNGGRYNFTARNVIKPDPELAIDEIILPYTTLIELLSLTIINILTKTMTPAEAYEYWDSARIKYNPTIGNLIQSILDREYIGIMLNRNPSISPASMLQMRCVRVTKNDSYACSLPHEILVSMNADFDGDTLNINLIINQEFLVSAARLFNPRLAMQISYKDGMFNNEMMLQKDTLICLNSFNRLGFENIPKSNIDKIEEFRKRHNCL
;
A
#
# COMPACT_ATOMS: atom_id res chain seq x y z
N MET A 1 30.25 8.62 -16.01
CA MET A 1 29.98 8.68 -14.55
C MET A 1 30.68 7.46 -13.98
N SER A 2 31.79 7.66 -13.30
CA SER A 2 32.60 6.60 -12.73
C SER A 2 31.90 6.08 -11.48
N GLU A 3 31.49 4.83 -11.52
CA GLU A 3 31.08 4.07 -10.35
C GLU A 3 32.26 4.06 -9.35
N SER A 4 32.17 4.82 -8.29
CA SER A 4 32.99 4.60 -7.11
C SER A 4 32.42 3.36 -6.40
N ILE A 5 32.94 2.20 -6.76
CA ILE A 5 32.76 0.97 -5.98
C ILE A 5 33.41 1.26 -4.63
N VAL A 6 32.59 1.47 -3.60
CA VAL A 6 33.05 1.51 -2.22
C VAL A 6 33.66 0.14 -1.94
N ASN A 7 34.95 0.10 -1.69
CA ASN A 7 35.66 -1.13 -1.42
C ASN A 7 35.16 -1.71 -0.10
N THR A 8 34.62 -2.91 -0.10
CA THR A 8 34.15 -3.60 1.09
C THR A 8 35.23 -3.87 2.11
N ASP A 9 36.50 -3.69 1.75
CA ASP A 9 37.66 -3.83 2.63
C ASP A 9 37.79 -2.66 3.63
N ASP A 10 37.13 -1.53 3.40
CA ASP A 10 37.13 -0.38 4.30
C ASP A 10 36.18 -0.53 5.51
N PHE A 11 35.41 -1.63 5.57
CA PHE A 11 34.48 -1.94 6.65
C PHE A 11 34.96 -3.03 7.61
N ILE A 12 36.24 -3.32 7.66
CA ILE A 12 36.81 -4.20 8.70
C ILE A 12 36.92 -3.36 9.97
N ILE A 13 35.97 -3.55 10.85
CA ILE A 13 36.01 -2.97 12.19
C ILE A 13 37.06 -3.75 12.99
N ASP A 14 38.21 -3.18 13.15
CA ASP A 14 39.17 -3.62 14.13
C ASP A 14 38.68 -3.24 15.53
N SER A 15 38.78 -4.17 16.48
CA SER A 15 38.26 -4.06 17.84
C SER A 15 38.88 -2.97 18.72
N ASN A 16 39.77 -2.14 18.16
CA ASN A 16 40.59 -1.18 18.89
C ASN A 16 40.29 0.31 18.65
N GLY A 17 39.06 0.69 18.42
CA GLY A 17 38.71 2.10 18.60
C GLY A 17 38.56 2.96 17.35
N GLU A 18 38.55 2.40 16.12
CA GLU A 18 38.36 3.16 14.86
C GLU A 18 36.91 3.47 14.49
N TYR A 19 36.00 3.56 15.47
CA TYR A 19 34.65 4.04 15.24
C TYR A 19 34.61 5.50 14.75
N ASP A 20 35.60 6.29 15.11
CA ASP A 20 35.66 7.71 14.70
C ASP A 20 35.90 7.85 13.19
N VAL A 21 36.76 6.99 12.61
CA VAL A 21 37.03 6.99 11.17
C VAL A 21 35.83 6.50 10.37
N LEU A 22 35.16 5.47 10.85
CA LEU A 22 33.92 4.96 10.22
C LEU A 22 32.80 6.01 10.32
N TYR A 23 32.65 6.64 11.47
CA TYR A 23 31.67 7.70 11.67
C TYR A 23 31.91 8.89 10.75
N GLU A 24 33.17 9.37 10.63
CA GLU A 24 33.51 10.45 9.71
C GLU A 24 33.27 10.08 8.24
N ALA A 25 33.60 8.85 7.84
CA ALA A 25 33.35 8.36 6.49
C ALA A 25 31.84 8.30 6.21
N ILE A 26 31.05 7.75 7.14
CA ILE A 26 29.59 7.69 7.06
C ILE A 26 28.98 9.09 6.95
N VAL A 27 29.46 10.06 7.74
CA VAL A 27 28.96 11.44 7.70
C VAL A 27 29.29 12.12 6.38
N LYS A 28 30.53 11.97 5.88
CA LYS A 28 30.94 12.55 4.58
C LYS A 28 30.14 11.98 3.41
N GLU A 29 29.96 10.67 3.39
CA GLU A 29 29.21 10.01 2.32
C GLU A 29 27.71 10.36 2.38
N HIS A 30 27.13 10.43 3.57
CA HIS A 30 25.76 10.90 3.76
C HIS A 30 25.56 12.33 3.25
N ASP A 31 26.47 13.26 3.56
CA ASP A 31 26.35 14.64 3.10
C ASP A 31 26.46 14.76 1.57
N LEU A 32 27.26 13.90 0.94
CA LEU A 32 27.34 13.78 -0.52
C LEU A 32 26.03 13.23 -1.11
N ILE A 33 25.46 12.18 -0.52
CA ILE A 33 24.20 11.56 -0.95
C ILE A 33 23.03 12.54 -0.77
N VAL A 34 22.94 13.22 0.37
CA VAL A 34 21.91 14.22 0.63
C VAL A 34 21.98 15.36 -0.37
N LYS A 35 23.17 15.86 -0.69
CA LYS A 35 23.36 16.92 -1.71
C LYS A 35 23.02 16.45 -3.12
N ALA A 36 23.28 15.18 -3.44
CA ALA A 36 22.99 14.61 -4.76
C ALA A 36 21.51 14.24 -4.94
N THR A 37 20.87 13.70 -3.88
CA THR A 37 19.50 13.19 -3.93
C THR A 37 18.46 14.29 -3.66
N TYR A 38 18.81 15.28 -2.84
CA TYR A 38 17.97 16.43 -2.52
C TYR A 38 18.71 17.71 -2.90
N PRO A 39 18.75 18.06 -4.20
CA PRO A 39 19.26 19.35 -4.60
C PRO A 39 18.50 20.42 -3.83
N GLU A 40 19.20 21.44 -3.33
CA GLU A 40 18.60 22.48 -2.51
C GLU A 40 17.30 22.97 -3.14
N SER A 41 16.19 22.75 -2.45
CA SER A 41 14.89 23.20 -2.91
C SER A 41 14.95 24.72 -3.08
N PRO A 42 14.56 25.26 -4.25
CA PRO A 42 14.52 26.70 -4.43
C PRO A 42 13.72 27.31 -3.28
N ARG A 43 14.28 28.37 -2.68
CA ARG A 43 13.68 29.07 -1.54
C ARG A 43 13.02 30.35 -2.03
N ASP A 44 11.92 30.75 -1.38
CA ASP A 44 11.30 32.05 -1.59
C ASP A 44 12.17 33.18 -1.04
N GLU A 45 11.77 34.43 -1.26
CA GLU A 45 12.46 35.61 -0.78
C GLU A 45 12.62 35.66 0.75
N ASN A 46 11.85 34.86 1.48
CA ASN A 46 11.88 34.72 2.94
C ASN A 46 12.67 33.48 3.40
N GLY A 47 13.37 32.79 2.50
CA GLY A 47 14.17 31.62 2.80
C GLY A 47 13.36 30.34 3.05
N ARG A 48 12.07 30.31 2.76
CA ARG A 48 11.22 29.11 2.88
C ARG A 48 11.40 28.23 1.65
N PRO A 49 11.52 26.89 1.81
CA PRO A 49 11.62 26.01 0.66
C PRO A 49 10.36 26.12 -0.20
N LEU A 50 10.54 26.49 -1.46
CA LEU A 50 9.50 26.35 -2.48
C LEU A 50 9.36 24.86 -2.80
N TYR A 51 8.39 24.21 -2.19
CA TYR A 51 8.04 22.85 -2.56
C TYR A 51 7.50 22.85 -3.99
N LYS A 52 8.31 22.38 -4.91
CA LYS A 52 8.01 22.36 -6.35
C LYS A 52 6.92 21.33 -6.71
N TYR A 53 6.46 20.54 -5.74
CA TYR A 53 5.51 19.45 -5.94
C TYR A 53 4.40 19.52 -4.89
N GLU A 54 3.47 20.45 -5.06
CA GLU A 54 2.17 20.30 -4.43
C GLU A 54 1.42 19.21 -5.19
N THR A 55 1.15 18.10 -4.52
CA THR A 55 0.26 17.08 -5.06
C THR A 55 -1.16 17.55 -4.82
N SER A 56 -1.81 18.04 -5.86
CA SER A 56 -3.24 18.37 -5.84
C SER A 56 -4.04 17.19 -6.41
N LEU A 57 -5.21 16.94 -5.81
CA LEU A 57 -6.19 16.01 -6.36
C LEU A 57 -7.16 16.79 -7.25
N GLU A 58 -7.17 16.48 -8.53
CA GLU A 58 -8.08 17.09 -9.49
C GLU A 58 -9.28 16.19 -9.79
N VAL A 59 -10.41 16.82 -10.10
CA VAL A 59 -11.58 16.10 -10.59
C VAL A 59 -11.34 15.70 -12.05
N ILE A 60 -11.41 14.41 -12.33
CA ILE A 60 -11.20 13.85 -13.67
C ILE A 60 -12.37 14.24 -14.58
N ASP A 61 -12.05 14.68 -15.80
CA ASP A 61 -13.01 14.81 -16.90
C ASP A 61 -13.14 13.46 -17.60
N PHE A 62 -14.25 12.76 -17.39
CA PHE A 62 -14.47 11.43 -17.97
C PHE A 62 -14.63 11.45 -19.48
N ASP A 63 -15.15 12.54 -20.07
CA ASP A 63 -15.35 12.63 -21.50
C ASP A 63 -14.02 12.87 -22.24
N GLU A 64 -13.13 13.65 -21.65
CA GLU A 64 -11.79 13.85 -22.17
C GLU A 64 -10.94 12.59 -22.04
N GLU A 65 -10.95 11.93 -20.88
CA GLU A 65 -10.25 10.66 -20.68
C GLU A 65 -10.74 9.58 -21.63
N CYS A 66 -12.05 9.47 -21.84
CA CYS A 66 -12.61 8.55 -22.83
C CYS A 66 -12.06 8.80 -24.25
N LYS A 67 -11.98 10.06 -24.66
CA LYS A 67 -11.42 10.44 -25.96
C LYS A 67 -9.96 10.08 -26.07
N MET A 68 -9.18 10.37 -25.03
CA MET A 68 -7.74 10.08 -24.99
C MET A 68 -7.47 8.57 -25.00
N ASP A 69 -8.22 7.78 -24.24
CA ASP A 69 -8.09 6.33 -24.22
C ASP A 69 -8.42 5.71 -25.59
N LEU A 70 -9.47 6.21 -26.26
CA LEU A 70 -9.83 5.73 -27.59
C LEU A 70 -8.76 6.09 -28.65
N ILE A 71 -8.17 7.27 -28.58
CA ILE A 71 -7.08 7.69 -29.47
C ILE A 71 -5.82 6.83 -29.24
N LYS A 72 -5.50 6.53 -28.00
CA LYS A 72 -4.33 5.70 -27.63
C LYS A 72 -4.56 4.19 -27.84
N ASN A 73 -5.71 3.77 -28.33
CA ASN A 73 -6.15 2.36 -28.41
C ASN A 73 -6.12 1.62 -27.05
N LYS A 74 -6.29 2.35 -25.97
CA LYS A 74 -6.41 1.83 -24.60
C LYS A 74 -7.86 1.84 -24.09
N GLY A 75 -8.76 2.48 -24.82
CA GLY A 75 -10.18 2.55 -24.55
C GLY A 75 -10.99 1.51 -25.32
N PHE A 76 -12.00 0.98 -24.70
CA PHE A 76 -12.92 0.01 -25.28
C PHE A 76 -14.38 0.42 -25.01
N LEU A 77 -15.19 0.51 -26.08
CA LEU A 77 -16.60 0.88 -25.97
C LEU A 77 -17.49 -0.33 -25.65
N ILE A 78 -18.24 -0.21 -24.57
CA ILE A 78 -19.22 -1.20 -24.11
C ILE A 78 -20.60 -0.75 -24.60
N THR A 79 -21.14 -1.47 -25.57
CA THR A 79 -22.41 -1.10 -26.24
C THR A 79 -23.57 -2.03 -25.91
N LYS A 80 -23.29 -3.17 -25.29
CA LYS A 80 -24.32 -4.19 -25.02
C LYS A 80 -24.31 -4.64 -23.57
N LYS A 81 -25.51 -4.94 -23.08
CA LYS A 81 -25.69 -5.70 -21.85
C LYS A 81 -25.16 -7.11 -22.07
N GLN A 82 -24.30 -7.58 -21.13
CA GLN A 82 -23.80 -8.94 -21.14
C GLN A 82 -24.89 -9.92 -20.71
N ASN A 83 -25.15 -10.94 -21.51
CA ASN A 83 -26.04 -12.02 -21.11
C ASN A 83 -25.19 -13.21 -20.60
N ILE A 84 -25.29 -13.49 -19.31
CA ILE A 84 -24.45 -14.43 -18.58
C ILE A 84 -24.51 -15.85 -19.15
N ASN A 85 -25.67 -16.27 -19.63
CA ASN A 85 -25.90 -17.67 -20.00
C ASN A 85 -25.69 -17.94 -21.50
N LYS A 86 -25.61 -16.92 -22.33
CA LYS A 86 -25.59 -17.08 -23.79
C LYS A 86 -24.45 -16.37 -24.52
N ASP A 87 -23.90 -15.29 -23.99
CA ASP A 87 -23.01 -14.39 -24.72
C ASP A 87 -21.75 -13.98 -23.94
N LEU A 88 -21.09 -14.93 -23.25
CA LEU A 88 -19.75 -14.67 -22.68
C LEU A 88 -18.73 -14.25 -23.77
N LYS A 89 -19.01 -14.62 -25.01
CA LYS A 89 -18.20 -14.27 -26.21
C LYS A 89 -18.48 -12.89 -26.79
N SER A 90 -19.37 -12.09 -26.19
CA SER A 90 -19.70 -10.79 -26.74
C SER A 90 -18.50 -9.84 -26.62
N ASP A 91 -17.94 -9.47 -27.75
CA ASP A 91 -16.84 -8.52 -27.84
C ASP A 91 -17.22 -7.09 -27.41
N ASP A 92 -18.50 -6.82 -27.20
CA ASP A 92 -19.04 -5.48 -26.90
C ASP A 92 -19.60 -5.35 -25.48
N GLY A 93 -19.38 -6.37 -24.64
CA GLY A 93 -19.88 -6.42 -23.26
C GLY A 93 -18.82 -6.06 -22.22
N ILE A 94 -19.23 -6.00 -20.95
CA ILE A 94 -18.36 -5.67 -19.80
C ILE A 94 -17.26 -6.71 -19.52
N PHE A 95 -17.30 -7.87 -20.21
CA PHE A 95 -16.33 -8.96 -20.10
C PHE A 95 -15.66 -9.27 -21.45
N SER A 96 -15.57 -8.30 -22.33
CA SER A 96 -14.92 -8.47 -23.61
C SER A 96 -13.47 -8.90 -23.48
N SER A 97 -13.06 -9.85 -24.30
CA SER A 97 -11.66 -10.30 -24.39
C SER A 97 -10.70 -9.21 -24.87
N LYS A 98 -11.20 -8.21 -25.59
CA LYS A 98 -10.42 -7.07 -26.09
C LYS A 98 -9.92 -6.15 -24.98
N TYR A 99 -10.54 -6.24 -23.83
CA TYR A 99 -10.28 -5.33 -22.72
C TYR A 99 -9.84 -6.11 -21.45
N GLY A 100 -9.03 -7.13 -21.63
CA GLY A 100 -8.57 -7.99 -20.54
C GLY A 100 -9.66 -8.93 -20.02
N GLY A 101 -10.68 -9.18 -20.83
CA GLY A 101 -11.79 -10.04 -20.49
C GLY A 101 -11.44 -11.52 -20.49
N ILE A 102 -12.46 -12.29 -20.14
CA ILE A 102 -12.38 -13.75 -20.10
C ILE A 102 -12.13 -14.26 -21.52
N ASN A 103 -10.98 -14.87 -21.74
CA ASN A 103 -10.84 -15.79 -22.86
C ASN A 103 -11.63 -17.05 -22.50
N LEU A 104 -12.57 -17.48 -23.33
CA LEU A 104 -13.44 -18.63 -23.05
C LEU A 104 -12.72 -19.95 -22.84
N ASP A 105 -11.49 -20.03 -23.35
CA ASP A 105 -10.62 -21.16 -23.11
C ASP A 105 -10.04 -21.17 -21.69
N ASP A 106 -10.12 -20.04 -20.96
CA ASP A 106 -9.73 -19.88 -19.57
C ASP A 106 -10.95 -19.73 -18.66
N ILE A 107 -11.64 -20.83 -18.39
CA ILE A 107 -12.86 -20.88 -17.57
C ILE A 107 -12.65 -20.35 -16.13
N LYS A 108 -11.40 -20.13 -15.70
CA LYS A 108 -11.05 -19.65 -14.35
C LYS A 108 -10.02 -18.50 -14.39
N PRO A 109 -10.30 -17.36 -15.02
CA PRO A 109 -9.30 -16.32 -15.29
C PRO A 109 -8.65 -15.74 -14.03
N PHE A 110 -9.34 -15.72 -12.89
CA PHE A 110 -8.84 -15.15 -11.64
C PHE A 110 -8.32 -16.18 -10.64
N ALA A 111 -8.62 -17.48 -10.83
CA ALA A 111 -8.14 -18.53 -9.95
C ALA A 111 -6.69 -18.95 -10.25
N HIS A 112 -6.18 -18.61 -11.43
CA HIS A 112 -4.90 -19.10 -11.94
C HIS A 112 -3.99 -17.98 -12.40
N ARG A 113 -3.66 -17.08 -11.49
CA ARG A 113 -2.60 -16.09 -11.74
C ARG A 113 -1.30 -16.82 -12.03
N TYR A 114 -0.66 -16.49 -13.17
CA TYR A 114 0.59 -17.12 -13.61
C TYR A 114 0.53 -18.65 -13.69
N ARG A 115 -0.55 -19.20 -14.24
CA ARG A 115 -0.73 -20.64 -14.43
C ARG A 115 -1.15 -20.95 -15.86
N CYS A 116 -0.60 -21.99 -16.45
CA CYS A 116 -1.09 -22.50 -17.72
C CYS A 116 -2.34 -23.39 -17.53
N LYS A 117 -3.07 -23.65 -18.61
CA LYS A 117 -4.34 -24.39 -18.61
C LYS A 117 -4.22 -25.80 -18.01
N CYS A 118 -3.12 -26.52 -18.25
CA CYS A 118 -2.89 -27.86 -17.72
C CYS A 118 -2.26 -27.88 -16.32
N GLY A 119 -1.87 -26.74 -15.77
CA GLY A 119 -1.25 -26.62 -14.45
C GLY A 119 0.24 -26.93 -14.37
N ARG A 120 0.89 -27.24 -15.50
CA ARG A 120 2.32 -27.58 -15.52
C ARG A 120 3.23 -26.37 -15.26
N LEU A 121 2.84 -25.20 -15.75
CA LEU A 121 3.50 -23.93 -15.45
C LEU A 121 2.67 -23.17 -14.44
N GLU A 122 3.24 -22.92 -13.27
CA GLU A 122 2.61 -22.16 -12.18
C GLU A 122 3.60 -21.12 -11.64
N MET A 123 3.09 -20.10 -10.96
CA MET A 123 3.83 -19.02 -10.33
C MET A 123 4.45 -17.98 -11.28
N LYS A 124 4.76 -16.82 -10.71
CA LYS A 124 5.28 -15.62 -11.39
C LYS A 124 6.60 -15.87 -12.13
N ILE A 125 7.40 -16.84 -11.69
CA ILE A 125 8.67 -17.20 -12.33
C ILE A 125 8.48 -17.68 -13.79
N ASN A 126 7.31 -18.25 -14.09
CA ASN A 126 6.97 -18.72 -15.44
C ASN A 126 6.27 -17.66 -16.30
N ASN A 127 6.24 -16.40 -15.85
CA ASN A 127 5.60 -15.33 -16.60
C ASN A 127 6.20 -15.19 -18.00
N GLY A 128 5.34 -15.17 -19.02
CA GLY A 128 5.72 -15.05 -20.42
C GLY A 128 6.06 -16.37 -21.11
N LEU A 129 6.25 -17.48 -20.39
CA LEU A 129 6.54 -18.80 -20.98
C LEU A 129 5.28 -19.43 -21.56
N THR A 130 5.43 -20.05 -22.73
CA THR A 130 4.37 -20.84 -23.35
C THR A 130 4.53 -22.30 -22.96
N CYS A 131 3.48 -22.89 -22.40
CA CYS A 131 3.49 -24.29 -22.00
C CYS A 131 3.61 -25.20 -23.21
N SER A 132 4.60 -26.11 -23.21
CA SER A 132 4.83 -27.07 -24.29
C SER A 132 3.73 -28.12 -24.43
N VAL A 133 2.91 -28.32 -23.38
CA VAL A 133 1.85 -29.33 -23.36
C VAL A 133 0.50 -28.79 -23.79
N CYS A 134 0.10 -27.62 -23.30
CA CYS A 134 -1.23 -27.05 -23.58
C CYS A 134 -1.18 -25.78 -24.44
N GLY A 135 0.00 -25.32 -24.86
CA GLY A 135 0.17 -24.13 -25.70
C GLY A 135 -0.22 -22.80 -25.03
N THR A 136 -0.65 -22.83 -23.76
CA THR A 136 -1.08 -21.61 -23.06
C THR A 136 0.10 -20.81 -22.57
N LYS A 137 0.11 -19.50 -22.83
CA LYS A 137 1.11 -18.59 -22.28
C LYS A 137 0.80 -18.33 -20.80
N CYS A 138 1.79 -18.59 -19.94
CA CYS A 138 1.69 -18.31 -18.51
C CYS A 138 1.85 -16.80 -18.30
N LYS A 139 0.78 -16.12 -17.97
CA LYS A 139 0.77 -14.69 -17.63
C LYS A 139 -0.26 -14.40 -16.56
N MET A 140 -0.14 -13.26 -15.92
CA MET A 140 -1.21 -12.76 -15.09
C MET A 140 -2.37 -12.36 -15.99
N VAL A 141 -3.55 -12.90 -15.75
CA VAL A 141 -4.76 -12.43 -16.44
C VAL A 141 -5.04 -11.02 -15.92
N GLY A 142 -4.94 -10.02 -16.80
CA GLY A 142 -5.17 -8.62 -16.46
C GLY A 142 -3.91 -7.83 -16.10
N ASP A 143 -2.72 -8.24 -16.57
CA ASP A 143 -1.52 -7.37 -16.55
C ASP A 143 -1.76 -6.04 -17.27
N ASP A 144 -2.85 -5.94 -18.04
CA ASP A 144 -3.22 -4.75 -18.80
C ASP A 144 -4.14 -3.85 -17.96
N PHE A 145 -3.62 -3.27 -16.88
CA PHE A 145 -4.30 -2.18 -16.14
C PHE A 145 -4.52 -0.93 -16.99
N GLU A 146 -3.89 -0.88 -18.14
CA GLU A 146 -3.92 0.25 -19.05
C GLU A 146 -5.21 0.35 -19.88
N TYR A 147 -6.03 -0.72 -19.89
CA TYR A 147 -7.27 -0.74 -20.68
C TYR A 147 -8.48 -0.39 -19.82
N THR A 148 -9.21 0.65 -20.24
CA THR A 148 -10.43 1.10 -19.61
C THR A 148 -11.63 0.83 -20.52
N GLY A 149 -12.69 0.23 -19.98
CA GLY A 149 -13.96 0.14 -20.68
C GLY A 149 -14.75 1.45 -20.53
N TRP A 150 -15.54 1.82 -21.53
CA TRP A 150 -16.36 3.02 -21.53
C TRP A 150 -17.76 2.72 -21.98
N ILE A 151 -18.77 3.14 -21.19
CA ILE A 151 -20.19 3.15 -21.59
C ILE A 151 -20.53 4.59 -21.98
N LYS A 152 -20.82 4.82 -23.25
CA LYS A 152 -21.11 6.16 -23.76
C LYS A 152 -22.61 6.43 -23.81
N LEU A 153 -23.01 7.58 -23.29
CA LEU A 153 -24.35 8.14 -23.40
C LEU A 153 -24.38 9.14 -24.58
N GLU A 154 -25.39 9.03 -25.44
CA GLU A 154 -25.61 10.00 -26.52
C GLU A 154 -26.49 11.14 -26.04
N GLU A 155 -26.20 12.36 -26.51
CA GLU A 155 -27.06 13.53 -26.20
C GLU A 155 -28.53 13.23 -26.55
N PRO A 156 -29.49 13.61 -25.70
CA PRO A 156 -29.38 14.50 -24.52
C PRO A 156 -29.09 13.76 -23.19
N ALA A 157 -28.71 12.48 -23.21
CA ALA A 157 -28.48 11.70 -22.00
C ALA A 157 -27.11 12.03 -21.40
N PHE A 158 -27.07 12.14 -20.07
CA PHE A 158 -25.87 12.45 -19.29
C PHE A 158 -25.97 11.86 -17.89
N PHE A 159 -24.90 11.96 -17.14
CA PHE A 159 -24.89 11.75 -15.69
C PHE A 159 -24.01 12.84 -15.03
N ILE A 160 -24.13 12.99 -13.72
CA ILE A 160 -23.32 13.93 -12.96
C ILE A 160 -22.09 13.21 -12.43
N GLN A 161 -20.91 13.80 -12.60
CA GLN A 161 -19.64 13.24 -12.11
C GLN A 161 -19.75 12.89 -10.61
N PRO A 162 -19.40 11.66 -10.18
CA PRO A 162 -19.71 11.15 -8.84
C PRO A 162 -19.17 11.98 -7.67
N ASN A 163 -17.93 12.49 -7.80
CA ASN A 163 -17.33 13.34 -6.77
C ASN A 163 -18.11 14.66 -6.63
N LEU A 164 -18.42 15.29 -7.77
CA LEU A 164 -19.21 16.52 -7.81
C LEU A 164 -20.66 16.28 -7.37
N PHE A 165 -21.24 15.11 -7.68
CA PHE A 165 -22.56 14.73 -7.16
C PHE A 165 -22.60 14.65 -5.64
N LYS A 166 -21.56 14.10 -5.01
CA LYS A 166 -21.44 14.09 -3.55
C LYS A 166 -21.35 15.51 -2.98
N LYS A 167 -20.50 16.36 -3.58
CA LYS A 167 -20.34 17.75 -3.17
C LYS A 167 -21.64 18.55 -3.33
N LEU A 168 -22.34 18.37 -4.46
CA LEU A 168 -23.67 18.94 -4.69
C LEU A 168 -24.68 18.47 -3.64
N THR A 169 -24.67 17.19 -3.31
CA THR A 169 -25.56 16.63 -2.28
C THR A 169 -25.29 17.23 -0.89
N ILE A 170 -24.05 17.55 -0.55
CA ILE A 170 -23.69 18.21 0.71
C ILE A 170 -24.10 19.69 0.67
N PHE A 171 -23.81 20.37 -0.43
CA PHE A 171 -24.10 21.80 -0.60
C PHE A 171 -25.60 22.08 -0.59
N ILE A 172 -26.38 21.42 -1.44
CA ILE A 172 -27.83 21.56 -1.57
C ILE A 172 -28.58 20.94 -0.38
N GLY A 173 -28.02 19.85 0.16
CA GLY A 173 -28.61 18.99 1.19
C GLY A 173 -29.35 17.80 0.56
N LYS A 174 -29.09 16.60 1.12
CA LYS A 174 -29.56 15.31 0.58
C LYS A 174 -31.07 15.30 0.27
N LYS A 175 -31.91 15.74 1.22
CA LYS A 175 -33.37 15.77 1.04
C LYS A 175 -33.81 16.67 -0.12
N ASN A 176 -33.14 17.82 -0.29
CA ASN A 176 -33.45 18.74 -1.39
C ASN A 176 -32.99 18.13 -2.72
N MET A 177 -31.79 17.57 -2.78
CA MET A 177 -31.22 16.93 -3.99
C MET A 177 -32.13 15.78 -4.46
N ASP A 178 -32.50 14.89 -3.53
CA ASP A 178 -33.41 13.78 -3.84
C ASP A 178 -34.78 14.29 -4.34
N SER A 179 -35.34 15.36 -3.76
CA SER A 179 -36.62 15.95 -4.20
C SER A 179 -36.54 16.65 -5.55
N ILE A 180 -35.39 17.22 -5.90
CA ILE A 180 -35.14 17.87 -7.21
C ILE A 180 -35.03 16.80 -8.31
N LEU A 181 -34.23 15.78 -8.11
CA LEU A 181 -33.88 14.79 -9.13
C LEU A 181 -34.96 13.72 -9.32
N ASN A 182 -35.70 13.39 -8.28
CA ASN A 182 -36.73 12.36 -8.35
C ASN A 182 -37.98 12.93 -9.02
N ALA A 183 -38.09 12.76 -10.33
CA ALA A 183 -39.29 13.05 -11.10
C ALA A 183 -40.31 11.93 -10.87
N GLU A 184 -40.95 11.89 -9.69
CA GLU A 184 -42.13 11.06 -9.48
C GLU A 184 -43.25 11.56 -10.38
N ASN A 185 -43.47 10.90 -11.51
CA ASN A 185 -44.68 11.09 -12.31
C ASN A 185 -45.86 10.48 -11.55
N LYS A 186 -46.41 11.22 -10.62
CA LYS A 186 -47.77 10.97 -10.18
C LYS A 186 -48.71 11.52 -11.26
N ILE A 187 -49.25 10.62 -12.04
CA ILE A 187 -50.33 10.90 -12.98
C ILE A 187 -51.59 10.95 -12.14
N ASN A 188 -52.34 12.07 -12.21
CA ASN A 188 -53.66 12.13 -11.62
C ASN A 188 -54.65 11.26 -12.43
N GLU A 189 -55.88 11.08 -11.91
CA GLU A 189 -56.91 10.27 -12.57
C GLU A 189 -57.22 10.74 -14.00
N ASP A 190 -56.90 12.00 -14.32
CA ASP A 190 -57.10 12.63 -15.62
C ASP A 190 -55.89 12.47 -16.57
N GLY A 191 -54.83 11.79 -16.17
CA GLY A 191 -53.65 11.52 -17.01
C GLY A 191 -52.64 12.66 -17.06
N PHE A 192 -52.74 13.69 -16.22
CA PHE A 192 -51.77 14.78 -16.13
C PHE A 192 -50.73 14.55 -15.05
N ASN A 193 -49.49 14.94 -15.35
CA ASN A 193 -48.40 14.91 -14.36
C ASN A 193 -48.67 15.92 -13.24
N ILE A 194 -48.83 15.44 -12.01
CA ILE A 194 -48.87 16.31 -10.84
C ILE A 194 -47.43 16.72 -10.50
N GLN A 195 -47.04 17.93 -10.90
CA GLN A 195 -45.84 18.54 -10.31
C GLN A 195 -46.16 18.90 -8.85
N LYS A 196 -45.37 18.37 -7.92
CA LYS A 196 -45.40 18.85 -6.53
C LYS A 196 -45.01 20.32 -6.53
N GLU A 197 -45.88 21.20 -6.01
CA GLU A 197 -45.51 22.60 -5.81
C GLU A 197 -44.27 22.70 -4.91
N GLY A 198 -43.27 23.45 -5.37
CA GLY A 198 -42.08 23.73 -4.60
C GLY A 198 -42.43 24.54 -3.34
N SER A 199 -41.74 24.28 -2.27
CA SER A 199 -41.81 25.08 -1.04
C SER A 199 -40.93 26.32 -1.17
N LYS A 200 -41.15 27.36 -0.34
CA LYS A 200 -40.24 28.51 -0.23
C LYS A 200 -38.80 28.10 0.11
N SER A 201 -38.63 26.92 0.69
CA SER A 201 -37.32 26.37 1.03
C SER A 201 -36.65 25.62 -0.13
N ASN A 202 -37.40 25.11 -1.11
CA ASN A 202 -36.91 24.47 -2.33
C ASN A 202 -37.97 24.59 -3.44
N PRO A 203 -37.86 25.56 -4.35
CA PRO A 203 -38.79 25.75 -5.43
C PRO A 203 -38.61 24.75 -6.60
N PHE A 204 -37.52 23.97 -6.63
CA PHE A 204 -37.13 23.12 -7.75
C PHE A 204 -37.54 21.65 -7.59
N VAL A 205 -38.62 21.37 -6.92
CA VAL A 205 -39.07 19.99 -6.64
C VAL A 205 -39.53 19.28 -7.93
N SER A 206 -39.12 18.00 -8.09
CA SER A 206 -39.56 17.09 -9.18
C SER A 206 -39.26 17.54 -10.61
N ILE A 207 -38.25 18.37 -10.81
CA ILE A 207 -37.82 18.77 -12.16
C ILE A 207 -37.05 17.67 -12.90
N GLY A 208 -36.52 16.70 -12.17
CA GLY A 208 -35.73 15.57 -12.71
C GLY A 208 -34.32 15.95 -13.16
N MET A 209 -33.63 14.98 -13.74
CA MET A 209 -32.25 15.16 -14.18
C MET A 209 -32.11 16.21 -15.28
N MET A 210 -33.01 16.18 -16.28
CA MET A 210 -32.98 17.14 -17.40
C MET A 210 -33.20 18.56 -16.91
N GLY A 211 -34.26 18.79 -16.12
CA GLY A 211 -34.54 20.10 -15.55
C GLY A 211 -33.44 20.59 -14.59
N PHE A 212 -32.76 19.68 -13.90
CA PHE A 212 -31.58 20.02 -13.08
C PHE A 212 -30.46 20.58 -13.93
N ARG A 213 -30.13 19.96 -15.09
CA ARG A 213 -29.11 20.47 -16.02
C ARG A 213 -29.51 21.83 -16.61
N GLU A 214 -30.76 21.94 -17.08
CA GLU A 214 -31.25 23.17 -17.72
C GLU A 214 -31.27 24.37 -16.77
N ARG A 215 -31.56 24.14 -15.50
CA ARG A 215 -31.70 25.19 -14.49
C ARG A 215 -30.58 25.17 -13.45
N PHE A 216 -29.42 24.60 -13.82
CA PHE A 216 -28.33 24.39 -12.89
C PHE A 216 -27.86 25.69 -12.21
N ASP A 217 -27.65 26.75 -13.00
CA ASP A 217 -27.17 28.03 -12.48
C ASP A 217 -28.17 28.70 -11.53
N GLU A 218 -29.46 28.63 -11.84
CA GLU A 218 -30.50 29.14 -10.95
C GLU A 218 -30.53 28.38 -9.61
N ILE A 219 -30.40 27.06 -9.67
CA ILE A 219 -30.38 26.22 -8.48
C ILE A 219 -29.17 26.55 -7.62
N MET A 220 -28.00 26.65 -8.25
CA MET A 220 -26.76 26.97 -7.55
C MET A 220 -26.79 28.35 -6.90
N GLU A 221 -27.32 29.35 -7.59
CA GLU A 221 -27.46 30.69 -7.06
C GLU A 221 -28.47 30.77 -5.89
N PHE A 222 -29.62 30.09 -6.01
CA PHE A 222 -30.60 29.98 -4.93
C PHE A 222 -29.99 29.38 -3.65
N PHE A 223 -29.30 28.24 -3.76
CA PHE A 223 -28.70 27.60 -2.60
C PHE A 223 -27.43 28.32 -2.09
N LYS A 224 -26.71 29.05 -2.94
CA LYS A 224 -25.66 29.97 -2.53
C LYS A 224 -26.20 31.03 -1.57
N ASN A 225 -27.24 31.73 -1.97
CA ASN A 225 -27.86 32.76 -1.16
C ASN A 225 -28.37 32.22 0.17
N LYS A 226 -28.92 31.00 0.16
CA LYS A 226 -29.39 30.32 1.38
C LYS A 226 -28.28 29.88 2.32
N ASN A 227 -27.09 29.53 1.82
CA ASN A 227 -25.99 28.97 2.57
C ASN A 227 -24.85 29.98 2.86
N GLN A 228 -25.03 31.29 2.58
CA GLN A 228 -23.96 32.31 2.72
C GLN A 228 -23.31 32.34 4.09
N SER A 229 -24.02 32.04 5.16
CA SER A 229 -23.50 32.02 6.53
C SER A 229 -22.68 30.78 6.87
N ASN A 230 -22.71 29.74 6.02
CA ASN A 230 -22.05 28.46 6.27
C ASN A 230 -20.77 28.34 5.43
N LYS A 231 -19.62 28.64 6.05
CA LYS A 231 -18.31 28.60 5.39
C LYS A 231 -18.01 27.27 4.70
N ASN A 232 -18.25 26.14 5.38
CA ASN A 232 -17.96 24.82 4.82
C ASN A 232 -18.79 24.53 3.56
N LYS A 233 -20.08 24.93 3.54
CA LYS A 233 -20.91 24.78 2.34
C LYS A 233 -20.46 25.71 1.22
N MET A 234 -19.97 26.89 1.53
CA MET A 234 -19.45 27.81 0.52
C MET A 234 -18.15 27.30 -0.12
N GLU A 235 -17.30 26.58 0.62
CA GLU A 235 -16.14 25.89 0.03
C GLU A 235 -16.57 24.87 -1.03
N TYR A 236 -17.58 24.05 -0.74
CA TYR A 236 -18.15 23.13 -1.75
C TYR A 236 -18.72 23.86 -2.95
N TYR A 237 -19.36 25.01 -2.75
CA TYR A 237 -19.85 25.81 -3.88
C TYR A 237 -18.72 26.25 -4.80
N TYR A 238 -17.65 26.83 -4.26
CA TYR A 238 -16.51 27.27 -5.06
C TYR A 238 -15.82 26.12 -5.77
N ASP A 239 -15.66 24.97 -5.10
CA ASP A 239 -15.06 23.80 -5.67
C ASP A 239 -15.91 23.19 -6.80
N ILE A 240 -17.23 23.16 -6.66
CA ILE A 240 -18.14 22.74 -7.72
C ILE A 240 -18.04 23.70 -8.93
N MET A 241 -18.07 25.00 -8.68
CA MET A 241 -18.04 26.01 -9.75
C MET A 241 -16.68 26.05 -10.47
N SER A 242 -15.59 25.78 -9.78
CA SER A 242 -14.25 25.65 -10.42
C SER A 242 -14.17 24.45 -11.38
N ASN A 243 -15.02 23.45 -11.19
CA ASN A 243 -15.11 22.26 -12.02
C ASN A 243 -16.39 22.23 -12.91
N TYR A 244 -16.95 23.39 -13.23
CA TYR A 244 -18.24 23.51 -13.94
C TYR A 244 -18.33 22.65 -15.20
N ASN A 245 -17.30 22.68 -16.03
CA ASN A 245 -17.26 21.94 -17.30
C ASN A 245 -17.19 20.42 -17.13
N LYS A 246 -16.89 19.93 -15.92
CA LYS A 246 -16.73 18.50 -15.60
C LYS A 246 -17.97 17.92 -14.89
N ILE A 247 -19.02 18.71 -14.68
CA ILE A 247 -20.20 18.30 -13.89
C ILE A 247 -21.03 17.28 -14.65
N PHE A 248 -21.37 17.57 -15.90
CA PHE A 248 -22.26 16.75 -16.73
C PHE A 248 -21.44 15.95 -17.73
N CYS A 249 -21.35 14.64 -17.50
CA CYS A 249 -20.54 13.73 -18.28
C CYS A 249 -21.40 12.79 -19.12
N HIS A 250 -20.82 12.31 -20.24
CA HIS A 250 -21.46 11.37 -21.16
C HIS A 250 -20.78 10.01 -21.20
N SER A 251 -19.58 9.90 -20.66
CA SER A 251 -18.76 8.69 -20.71
C SER A 251 -18.55 8.11 -19.31
N ILE A 252 -19.12 6.92 -19.08
CA ILE A 252 -19.00 6.20 -17.80
C ILE A 252 -17.83 5.25 -17.86
N PRO A 253 -16.81 5.40 -17.00
CA PRO A 253 -15.66 4.50 -16.95
C PRO A 253 -16.06 3.15 -16.36
N VAL A 254 -15.60 2.08 -16.99
CA VAL A 254 -15.72 0.70 -16.52
C VAL A 254 -14.32 0.17 -16.27
N TYR A 255 -13.93 0.10 -15.02
CA TYR A 255 -12.57 -0.30 -14.67
C TYR A 255 -12.30 -1.78 -14.96
N THR A 256 -11.03 -2.11 -15.02
CA THR A 256 -10.51 -3.43 -15.39
C THR A 256 -11.15 -4.58 -14.61
N LEU A 257 -11.21 -5.76 -15.22
CA LEU A 257 -11.71 -6.99 -14.60
C LEU A 257 -10.93 -7.42 -13.37
N MET A 258 -9.69 -7.01 -13.22
CA MET A 258 -8.89 -7.25 -12.01
C MET A 258 -9.56 -6.72 -10.74
N LEU A 259 -10.23 -5.58 -10.86
CA LEU A 259 -10.97 -4.95 -9.76
C LEU A 259 -12.43 -5.42 -9.66
N ARG A 260 -12.89 -6.24 -10.61
CA ARG A 260 -14.25 -6.75 -10.71
C ARG A 260 -14.27 -8.28 -10.83
N PRO A 261 -13.77 -9.02 -9.84
CA PRO A 261 -13.68 -10.48 -9.90
C PRO A 261 -15.05 -11.13 -10.11
N ILE A 262 -15.04 -12.25 -10.85
CA ILE A 262 -16.22 -13.07 -11.08
C ILE A 262 -16.12 -14.26 -10.14
N SER A 263 -17.20 -14.56 -9.45
CA SER A 263 -17.30 -15.80 -8.68
C SER A 263 -17.97 -16.90 -9.50
N ILE A 264 -17.46 -18.13 -9.41
CA ILE A 264 -18.04 -19.30 -10.05
C ILE A 264 -18.57 -20.18 -8.94
N LYS A 265 -19.90 -20.35 -8.88
CA LYS A 265 -20.56 -21.30 -7.97
C LYS A 265 -21.31 -22.34 -8.80
N ASN A 266 -21.05 -23.64 -8.54
CA ASN A 266 -21.70 -24.75 -9.25
C ASN A 266 -21.64 -24.64 -10.79
N ASN A 267 -20.48 -24.29 -11.34
CA ASN A 267 -20.28 -24.05 -12.77
C ASN A 267 -21.12 -22.91 -13.38
N VAL A 268 -21.75 -22.10 -12.55
CA VAL A 268 -22.49 -20.91 -12.98
C VAL A 268 -21.70 -19.67 -12.61
N PHE A 269 -21.54 -18.76 -13.58
CA PHE A 269 -20.92 -17.47 -13.33
C PHE A 269 -21.87 -16.60 -12.50
N ASN A 270 -21.39 -16.10 -11.38
CA ASN A 270 -22.15 -15.24 -10.51
C ASN A 270 -21.63 -13.80 -10.65
N PHE A 271 -22.53 -12.93 -11.08
CA PHE A 271 -22.28 -11.50 -11.27
C PHE A 271 -22.79 -10.76 -10.03
N GLU A 272 -21.95 -10.64 -9.04
CA GLU A 272 -22.25 -9.89 -7.82
C GLU A 272 -21.66 -8.48 -7.89
N GLY A 273 -22.21 -7.59 -7.09
CA GLY A 273 -21.68 -6.25 -6.88
C GLY A 273 -21.61 -5.40 -8.14
N ASN A 274 -20.47 -4.77 -8.37
CA ASN A 274 -20.25 -3.78 -9.42
C ASN A 274 -20.49 -4.32 -10.84
N ASN A 275 -20.26 -5.61 -11.07
CA ASN A 275 -20.55 -6.23 -12.37
C ASN A 275 -22.04 -6.19 -12.71
N ALA A 276 -22.90 -6.45 -11.72
CA ALA A 276 -24.34 -6.37 -11.91
C ALA A 276 -24.77 -4.93 -12.20
N SER A 277 -24.25 -3.96 -11.46
CA SER A 277 -24.56 -2.53 -11.64
C SER A 277 -24.08 -2.00 -12.99
N TYR A 278 -22.87 -2.33 -13.44
CA TYR A 278 -22.40 -1.99 -14.78
C TYR A 278 -23.24 -2.61 -15.89
N ASN A 279 -23.67 -3.84 -15.71
CA ASN A 279 -24.52 -4.51 -16.69
C ASN A 279 -25.90 -3.87 -16.79
N VAL A 280 -26.46 -3.40 -15.66
CA VAL A 280 -27.69 -2.60 -15.64
C VAL A 280 -27.49 -1.28 -16.37
N ILE A 281 -26.41 -0.55 -16.07
CA ILE A 281 -26.07 0.73 -16.72
C ILE A 281 -25.92 0.54 -18.24
N ALA A 282 -25.21 -0.47 -18.71
CA ALA A 282 -25.07 -0.76 -20.15
C ALA A 282 -26.43 -1.02 -20.81
N GLY A 283 -27.33 -1.72 -20.11
CA GLY A 283 -28.69 -1.93 -20.59
C GLY A 283 -29.55 -0.65 -20.65
N LEU A 284 -29.41 0.22 -19.65
CA LEU A 284 -30.11 1.52 -19.60
C LEU A 284 -29.56 2.49 -20.65
N ALA A 285 -28.21 2.57 -20.78
CA ALA A 285 -27.55 3.38 -21.80
C ALA A 285 -28.02 3.02 -23.21
N LYS A 286 -28.08 1.72 -23.53
CA LYS A 286 -28.59 1.24 -24.82
C LYS A 286 -30.04 1.65 -25.08
N ARG A 287 -30.88 1.76 -24.04
CA ARG A 287 -32.26 2.21 -24.17
C ARG A 287 -32.35 3.71 -24.44
N VAL A 288 -31.53 4.50 -23.74
CA VAL A 288 -31.51 5.96 -23.90
C VAL A 288 -30.93 6.35 -25.26
N ASN A 289 -29.86 5.73 -25.70
CA ASN A 289 -29.20 6.00 -26.98
C ASN A 289 -30.06 5.62 -28.21
N LYS A 290 -31.07 4.74 -28.04
CA LYS A 290 -32.01 4.45 -29.12
C LYS A 290 -33.09 5.52 -29.20
N LYS A 291 -33.13 6.25 -30.30
CA LYS A 291 -34.19 7.24 -30.61
C LYS A 291 -35.65 6.69 -30.53
N GLN A 292 -35.84 5.38 -30.44
CA GLN A 292 -37.10 4.69 -30.20
C GLN A 292 -37.69 4.96 -28.79
N TYR A 293 -36.91 5.51 -27.86
CA TYR A 293 -37.35 5.79 -26.50
C TYR A 293 -38.51 6.80 -26.43
N MET A 294 -38.55 7.73 -27.36
CA MET A 294 -39.62 8.75 -27.42
C MET A 294 -40.97 8.22 -27.93
N ARG A 295 -40.98 7.07 -28.60
CA ARG A 295 -42.23 6.51 -29.20
C ARG A 295 -42.95 5.51 -28.30
N ASN A 296 -42.26 4.85 -27.39
CA ASN A 296 -42.86 3.88 -26.48
C ASN A 296 -42.99 4.52 -25.11
N LYS A 297 -44.19 4.56 -24.53
CA LYS A 297 -44.54 5.03 -23.16
C LYS A 297 -43.76 4.32 -22.03
N LEU A 298 -42.48 3.96 -22.26
CA LEU A 298 -41.56 3.41 -21.29
C LEU A 298 -41.11 4.53 -20.33
N LYS A 299 -40.55 4.15 -19.18
CA LYS A 299 -40.09 5.08 -18.12
C LYS A 299 -39.56 6.40 -18.69
N PRO A 300 -39.98 7.56 -18.14
CA PRO A 300 -39.48 8.86 -18.57
C PRO A 300 -37.97 8.90 -18.60
N ILE A 301 -37.39 9.65 -19.51
CA ILE A 301 -35.92 9.79 -19.62
C ILE A 301 -35.29 10.20 -18.29
N ASN A 302 -35.91 11.12 -17.56
CA ASN A 302 -35.47 11.56 -16.25
C ASN A 302 -35.29 10.42 -15.24
N GLN A 303 -36.24 9.47 -15.19
CA GLN A 303 -36.13 8.31 -14.30
C GLN A 303 -35.00 7.38 -14.73
N THR A 304 -34.79 7.21 -16.02
CA THR A 304 -33.70 6.37 -16.53
C THR A 304 -32.33 6.98 -16.25
N LEU A 305 -32.20 8.30 -16.41
CA LEU A 305 -30.96 9.02 -16.08
C LEU A 305 -30.70 8.97 -14.57
N TYR A 306 -31.74 9.13 -13.76
CA TYR A 306 -31.62 8.98 -12.31
C TYR A 306 -31.20 7.56 -11.90
N ASP A 307 -31.79 6.53 -12.52
CA ASP A 307 -31.41 5.13 -12.28
C ASP A 307 -29.93 4.89 -12.66
N ILE A 308 -29.46 5.46 -13.78
CA ILE A 308 -28.05 5.41 -14.19
C ILE A 308 -27.17 6.08 -13.15
N GLN A 309 -27.53 7.31 -12.73
CA GLN A 309 -26.79 8.07 -11.72
C GLN A 309 -26.65 7.27 -10.42
N MET A 310 -27.75 6.76 -9.89
CA MET A 310 -27.76 6.04 -8.63
C MET A 310 -26.97 4.73 -8.71
N LYS A 311 -27.08 3.99 -9.83
CA LYS A 311 -26.28 2.78 -10.04
C LYS A 311 -24.78 3.09 -10.15
N PHE A 312 -24.42 4.20 -10.77
CA PHE A 312 -23.02 4.60 -10.83
C PHE A 312 -22.49 5.09 -9.47
N MET A 313 -23.32 5.76 -8.68
CA MET A 313 -22.98 6.13 -7.30
C MET A 313 -22.76 4.90 -6.39
N GLU A 314 -23.51 3.80 -6.58
CA GLU A 314 -23.25 2.53 -5.89
C GLU A 314 -21.86 1.99 -6.24
N ILE A 315 -21.51 1.95 -7.53
CA ILE A 315 -20.19 1.52 -8.00
C ILE A 315 -19.08 2.40 -7.39
N TYR A 316 -19.28 3.71 -7.42
CA TYR A 316 -18.33 4.67 -6.88
C TYR A 316 -18.10 4.47 -5.37
N ALA A 317 -19.17 4.25 -4.61
CA ALA A 317 -19.09 3.97 -3.18
C ALA A 317 -18.37 2.63 -2.88
N ASP A 318 -18.58 1.63 -3.72
CA ASP A 318 -17.87 0.35 -3.59
C ASP A 318 -16.38 0.47 -3.95
N CYS A 319 -16.03 1.30 -4.95
CA CYS A 319 -14.62 1.63 -5.24
C CYS A 319 -13.94 2.32 -4.05
N GLU A 320 -14.62 3.28 -3.42
CA GLU A 320 -14.09 3.93 -2.22
C GLU A 320 -13.84 2.92 -1.08
N LYS A 321 -14.75 1.97 -0.87
CA LYS A 321 -14.58 0.90 0.12
C LYS A 321 -13.41 -0.02 -0.23
N LEU A 322 -13.21 -0.31 -1.52
CA LEU A 322 -12.07 -1.11 -1.98
C LEU A 322 -10.73 -0.41 -1.74
N LEU A 323 -10.69 0.92 -1.83
CA LEU A 323 -9.47 1.70 -1.65
C LEU A 323 -9.22 2.06 -0.19
N ALA A 324 -10.27 2.40 0.56
CA ALA A 324 -10.19 2.96 1.91
C ALA A 324 -10.30 1.90 3.02
N GLY A 325 -9.88 2.31 4.24
CA GLY A 325 -10.02 1.53 5.45
C GLY A 325 -8.98 0.43 5.65
N LYS A 326 -9.12 -0.33 6.76
CA LYS A 326 -8.15 -1.36 7.17
C LYS A 326 -8.00 -2.50 6.16
N LYS A 327 -9.05 -2.81 5.41
CA LYS A 327 -9.09 -3.86 4.39
C LYS A 327 -8.94 -3.32 2.96
N GLY A 328 -8.79 -2.00 2.80
CA GLY A 328 -8.65 -1.36 1.51
C GLY A 328 -7.30 -1.65 0.84
N TYR A 329 -7.25 -1.55 -0.48
CA TYR A 329 -6.05 -1.82 -1.27
C TYR A 329 -4.86 -0.95 -0.84
N ILE A 330 -5.06 0.35 -0.59
CA ILE A 330 -3.99 1.27 -0.21
C ILE A 330 -3.32 0.77 1.07
N ARG A 331 -4.09 0.43 2.10
CA ARG A 331 -3.55 -0.05 3.36
C ARG A 331 -3.01 -1.47 3.27
N SER A 332 -3.63 -2.34 2.46
CA SER A 332 -3.15 -3.69 2.22
C SER A 332 -1.84 -3.72 1.45
N MET A 333 -1.62 -2.80 0.51
CA MET A 333 -0.34 -2.64 -0.18
C MET A 333 0.76 -2.21 0.78
N ASN A 334 0.48 -1.28 1.71
CA ASN A 334 1.41 -0.87 2.75
C ASN A 334 1.57 -1.93 3.85
N GLY A 335 0.59 -2.79 4.04
CA GLY A 335 0.58 -3.90 5.00
C GLY A 335 1.07 -5.23 4.42
N GLY A 336 1.61 -5.22 3.21
CA GLY A 336 2.21 -6.40 2.58
C GLY A 336 3.40 -6.91 3.40
N ARG A 337 3.65 -8.22 3.33
CA ARG A 337 4.85 -8.80 3.91
C ARG A 337 6.03 -8.45 3.02
N TYR A 338 7.07 -7.89 3.62
CA TYR A 338 8.34 -7.64 2.94
C TYR A 338 9.20 -8.90 2.99
N ASN A 339 9.98 -9.14 1.94
CA ASN A 339 11.04 -10.12 1.96
C ASN A 339 12.15 -9.68 2.93
N PHE A 340 12.97 -10.61 3.36
CA PHE A 340 14.10 -10.34 4.28
C PHE A 340 13.67 -9.75 5.62
N THR A 341 12.52 -10.20 6.12
CA THR A 341 11.98 -9.80 7.42
C THR A 341 11.65 -11.01 8.27
N ALA A 342 11.75 -10.85 9.57
CA ALA A 342 11.40 -11.86 10.55
C ALA A 342 10.73 -11.25 11.77
N ARG A 343 10.21 -12.11 12.63
CA ARG A 343 9.68 -11.73 13.94
C ARG A 343 10.07 -12.78 14.96
N ASN A 344 10.84 -12.37 15.94
CA ASN A 344 11.38 -13.27 16.96
C ASN A 344 11.02 -12.80 18.37
N VAL A 345 10.91 -13.77 19.27
CA VAL A 345 10.86 -13.52 20.72
C VAL A 345 12.23 -13.05 21.18
N ILE A 346 12.28 -12.14 22.11
CA ILE A 346 13.51 -11.58 22.66
C ILE A 346 13.94 -12.29 23.95
N LYS A 347 15.25 -12.38 24.14
CA LYS A 347 15.88 -12.84 25.38
C LYS A 347 17.09 -11.97 25.73
N PRO A 348 17.43 -11.85 27.00
CA PRO A 348 18.60 -11.07 27.41
C PRO A 348 19.92 -11.74 27.05
N ASP A 349 20.90 -10.93 26.72
CA ASP A 349 22.30 -11.34 26.63
C ASP A 349 23.20 -10.18 27.08
N PRO A 350 23.79 -10.26 28.29
CA PRO A 350 24.58 -9.17 28.87
C PRO A 350 25.99 -9.04 28.24
N GLU A 351 26.39 -9.96 27.37
CA GLU A 351 27.71 -9.90 26.72
C GLU A 351 27.68 -9.05 25.44
N LEU A 352 26.48 -8.65 24.98
CA LEU A 352 26.32 -7.85 23.77
C LEU A 352 26.60 -6.37 24.03
N ALA A 353 27.26 -5.74 23.08
CA ALA A 353 27.31 -4.29 23.04
C ALA A 353 25.92 -3.70 22.73
N ILE A 354 25.72 -2.42 23.06
CA ILE A 354 24.42 -1.75 22.96
C ILE A 354 23.79 -1.78 21.56
N ASP A 355 24.60 -1.91 20.52
CA ASP A 355 24.21 -1.95 19.11
C ASP A 355 24.32 -3.33 18.46
N GLU A 356 24.55 -4.39 19.27
CA GLU A 356 24.70 -5.75 18.79
C GLU A 356 23.47 -6.63 19.03
N ILE A 357 23.26 -7.60 18.13
CA ILE A 357 22.19 -8.59 18.22
C ILE A 357 22.69 -9.99 17.80
N ILE A 358 22.17 -11.01 18.46
CA ILE A 358 22.34 -12.41 18.04
C ILE A 358 21.02 -12.91 17.49
N LEU A 359 21.05 -13.46 16.29
CA LEU A 359 19.86 -14.02 15.65
C LEU A 359 19.90 -15.54 15.57
N PRO A 360 18.74 -16.21 15.66
CA PRO A 360 18.70 -17.66 15.49
C PRO A 360 18.95 -18.07 14.04
N TYR A 361 19.48 -19.28 13.88
CA TYR A 361 19.75 -19.89 12.56
C TYR A 361 18.54 -19.85 11.65
N THR A 362 17.36 -20.20 12.17
CA THR A 362 16.10 -20.21 11.43
C THR A 362 15.73 -18.86 10.83
N THR A 363 16.12 -17.78 11.47
CA THR A 363 15.93 -16.41 10.98
C THR A 363 16.98 -16.03 9.94
N LEU A 364 18.27 -16.27 10.24
CA LEU A 364 19.35 -15.84 9.37
C LEU A 364 19.40 -16.61 8.05
N ILE A 365 19.03 -17.88 8.02
CA ILE A 365 18.95 -18.66 6.78
C ILE A 365 17.92 -18.09 5.79
N GLU A 366 16.86 -17.48 6.28
CA GLU A 366 15.85 -16.81 5.45
C GLU A 366 16.29 -15.39 5.06
N LEU A 367 16.79 -14.62 6.03
CA LEU A 367 17.23 -13.25 5.78
C LEU A 367 18.40 -13.18 4.80
N LEU A 368 19.36 -14.10 4.90
CA LEU A 368 20.56 -14.17 4.05
C LEU A 368 20.40 -15.15 2.88
N SER A 369 19.17 -15.56 2.56
CA SER A 369 18.91 -16.59 1.54
C SER A 369 19.60 -16.33 0.20
N LEU A 370 19.53 -15.12 -0.32
CA LEU A 370 20.16 -14.76 -1.60
C LEU A 370 21.69 -14.83 -1.51
N THR A 371 22.28 -14.35 -0.43
CA THR A 371 23.73 -14.38 -0.20
C THR A 371 24.21 -15.83 -0.09
N ILE A 372 23.52 -16.66 0.68
CA ILE A 372 23.85 -18.09 0.85
C ILE A 372 23.78 -18.82 -0.49
N ILE A 373 22.66 -18.67 -1.21
CA ILE A 373 22.48 -19.33 -2.52
C ILE A 373 23.56 -18.85 -3.50
N ASN A 374 23.86 -17.56 -3.55
CA ASN A 374 24.89 -17.02 -4.42
C ASN A 374 26.31 -17.56 -4.09
N ILE A 375 26.61 -17.78 -2.82
CA ILE A 375 27.89 -18.43 -2.42
C ILE A 375 27.91 -19.89 -2.86
N LEU A 376 26.80 -20.62 -2.65
CA LEU A 376 26.69 -22.03 -3.02
C LEU A 376 26.80 -22.24 -4.55
N THR A 377 26.26 -21.31 -5.36
CA THR A 377 26.39 -21.39 -6.84
C THR A 377 27.80 -21.28 -7.37
N LYS A 378 28.78 -20.92 -6.52
CA LYS A 378 30.22 -20.98 -6.90
C LYS A 378 30.74 -22.41 -6.98
N THR A 379 30.09 -23.37 -6.31
CA THR A 379 30.53 -24.76 -6.21
C THR A 379 29.55 -25.78 -6.77
N MET A 380 28.30 -25.40 -7.00
CA MET A 380 27.22 -26.24 -7.51
C MET A 380 26.30 -25.48 -8.47
N THR A 381 25.43 -26.17 -9.19
CA THR A 381 24.48 -25.53 -10.08
C THR A 381 23.42 -24.71 -9.30
N PRO A 382 22.80 -23.68 -9.90
CA PRO A 382 21.77 -22.89 -9.23
C PRO A 382 20.60 -23.71 -8.69
N ALA A 383 20.21 -24.78 -9.38
CA ALA A 383 19.14 -25.68 -8.95
C ALA A 383 19.54 -26.47 -7.69
N GLU A 384 20.74 -27.07 -7.71
CA GLU A 384 21.28 -27.80 -6.57
C GLU A 384 21.52 -26.88 -5.36
N ALA A 385 21.99 -25.65 -5.58
CA ALA A 385 22.17 -24.65 -4.53
C ALA A 385 20.84 -24.29 -3.86
N TYR A 386 19.79 -24.12 -4.64
CA TYR A 386 18.46 -23.86 -4.12
C TYR A 386 17.91 -25.06 -3.33
N GLU A 387 17.99 -26.27 -3.85
CA GLU A 387 17.54 -27.48 -3.16
C GLU A 387 18.31 -27.70 -1.86
N TYR A 388 19.63 -27.46 -1.87
CA TYR A 388 20.46 -27.57 -0.67
C TYR A 388 20.07 -26.54 0.38
N TRP A 389 19.85 -25.28 -0.01
CA TRP A 389 19.36 -24.23 0.88
C TRP A 389 17.96 -24.55 1.41
N ASP A 390 17.03 -25.00 0.57
CA ASP A 390 15.65 -25.33 0.98
C ASP A 390 15.62 -26.51 1.98
N SER A 391 16.45 -27.53 1.77
CA SER A 391 16.61 -28.63 2.73
C SER A 391 17.18 -28.17 4.08
N ALA A 392 18.19 -27.27 4.04
CA ALA A 392 18.82 -26.71 5.23
C ALA A 392 17.89 -25.77 6.01
N ARG A 393 16.87 -25.21 5.38
CA ARG A 393 15.83 -24.38 6.02
C ARG A 393 14.91 -25.18 6.93
N ILE A 394 14.65 -26.44 6.58
CA ILE A 394 13.74 -27.31 7.35
C ILE A 394 14.41 -27.82 8.63
N LYS A 395 15.71 -28.10 8.59
CA LYS A 395 16.48 -28.65 9.70
C LYS A 395 17.84 -27.99 9.79
N TYR A 396 18.29 -27.72 11.02
CA TYR A 396 19.62 -27.14 11.25
C TYR A 396 20.71 -27.91 10.51
N ASN A 397 21.46 -27.21 9.68
CA ASN A 397 22.62 -27.73 8.94
C ASN A 397 23.90 -27.04 9.44
N PRO A 398 24.83 -27.78 10.06
CA PRO A 398 26.06 -27.20 10.61
C PRO A 398 26.94 -26.48 9.57
N THR A 399 26.94 -26.99 8.32
CA THR A 399 27.75 -26.39 7.24
C THR A 399 27.19 -25.00 6.90
N ILE A 400 25.87 -24.87 6.74
CA ILE A 400 25.23 -23.59 6.49
C ILE A 400 25.32 -22.67 7.73
N GLY A 401 25.22 -23.23 8.94
CA GLY A 401 25.41 -22.46 10.17
C GLY A 401 26.81 -21.85 10.29
N ASN A 402 27.85 -22.60 9.92
CA ASN A 402 29.22 -22.09 9.86
C ASN A 402 29.41 -21.07 8.72
N LEU A 403 28.78 -21.30 7.57
CA LEU A 403 28.77 -20.34 6.46
C LEU A 403 28.14 -19.00 6.89
N ILE A 404 26.96 -19.04 7.54
CA ILE A 404 26.33 -17.84 8.06
C ILE A 404 27.26 -17.11 9.04
N GLN A 405 27.86 -17.81 9.99
CA GLN A 405 28.82 -17.19 10.92
C GLN A 405 29.98 -16.54 10.18
N SER A 406 30.55 -17.21 9.17
CA SER A 406 31.63 -16.64 8.37
C SER A 406 31.21 -15.38 7.59
N ILE A 407 29.96 -15.25 7.20
CA ILE A 407 29.40 -14.02 6.60
C ILE A 407 29.35 -12.91 7.65
N LEU A 408 28.81 -13.20 8.84
CA LEU A 408 28.72 -12.24 9.95
C LEU A 408 30.08 -11.74 10.42
N ASP A 409 31.11 -12.59 10.34
CA ASP A 409 32.49 -12.24 10.73
C ASP A 409 33.21 -11.35 9.69
N ARG A 410 32.77 -11.41 8.42
CA ARG A 410 33.40 -10.67 7.31
C ARG A 410 32.65 -9.42 6.91
N GLU A 411 31.30 -9.41 7.07
CA GLU A 411 30.44 -8.36 6.56
C GLU A 411 29.68 -7.71 7.70
N TYR A 412 29.45 -6.41 7.58
CA TYR A 412 28.55 -5.70 8.49
C TYR A 412 27.09 -5.99 8.11
N ILE A 413 26.44 -6.89 8.83
CA ILE A 413 25.04 -7.21 8.62
C ILE A 413 24.17 -6.31 9.50
N GLY A 414 23.64 -5.25 8.90
CA GLY A 414 22.75 -4.29 9.55
C GLY A 414 21.31 -4.79 9.61
N ILE A 415 20.73 -4.67 10.77
CA ILE A 415 19.33 -5.07 11.07
C ILE A 415 18.58 -3.86 11.59
N MET A 416 17.40 -3.63 11.04
CA MET A 416 16.46 -2.66 11.58
C MET A 416 15.47 -3.38 12.50
N LEU A 417 15.50 -3.07 13.79
CA LEU A 417 14.55 -3.58 14.80
C LEU A 417 13.39 -2.62 14.96
N ASN A 418 12.21 -3.17 15.19
CA ASN A 418 11.03 -2.41 15.56
C ASN A 418 10.11 -3.21 16.48
N ARG A 419 9.56 -2.57 17.51
CA ARG A 419 8.48 -3.12 18.33
C ARG A 419 7.19 -2.35 18.08
N ASN A 420 6.09 -3.06 17.91
CA ASN A 420 4.76 -2.48 17.85
C ASN A 420 4.10 -2.42 19.22
N PRO A 421 3.45 -1.28 19.59
CA PRO A 421 3.35 -0.04 18.82
C PRO A 421 4.65 0.78 18.88
N SER A 422 5.03 1.44 17.77
CA SER A 422 6.15 2.37 17.74
C SER A 422 5.71 3.69 18.36
N ILE A 423 6.18 3.96 19.59
CA ILE A 423 5.74 5.10 20.40
C ILE A 423 6.66 6.30 20.20
N SER A 424 7.96 6.04 20.04
CA SER A 424 8.99 7.06 19.89
C SER A 424 9.95 6.70 18.73
N PRO A 425 10.79 7.62 18.26
CA PRO A 425 11.85 7.30 17.30
C PRO A 425 12.78 6.19 17.80
N ALA A 426 13.03 6.11 19.08
CA ALA A 426 13.85 5.09 19.72
C ALA A 426 13.19 3.69 19.77
N SER A 427 11.93 3.56 19.36
CA SER A 427 11.28 2.25 19.12
C SER A 427 11.75 1.57 17.83
N MET A 428 12.57 2.25 17.03
CA MET A 428 13.23 1.74 15.84
C MET A 428 14.73 1.88 16.00
N LEU A 429 15.45 0.75 16.03
CA LEU A 429 16.89 0.73 16.24
C LEU A 429 17.60 0.01 15.10
N GLN A 430 18.73 0.57 14.66
CA GLN A 430 19.64 -0.10 13.76
C GLN A 430 20.68 -0.85 14.59
N MET A 431 20.75 -2.17 14.42
CA MET A 431 21.66 -3.06 15.15
C MET A 431 22.56 -3.83 14.19
N ARG A 432 23.72 -4.27 14.67
CA ARG A 432 24.62 -5.19 13.97
C ARG A 432 24.35 -6.62 14.42
N CYS A 433 24.13 -7.52 13.47
CA CYS A 433 24.09 -8.96 13.78
C CYS A 433 25.53 -9.52 13.87
N VAL A 434 25.90 -10.01 15.05
CA VAL A 434 27.29 -10.46 15.33
C VAL A 434 27.44 -11.98 15.41
N ARG A 435 26.36 -12.71 15.73
CA ARG A 435 26.45 -14.16 15.95
C ARG A 435 25.17 -14.86 15.54
N VAL A 436 25.30 -16.09 15.06
CA VAL A 436 24.18 -17.01 14.83
C VAL A 436 24.05 -18.00 15.99
N THR A 437 22.83 -18.20 16.48
CA THR A 437 22.55 -19.26 17.46
C THR A 437 22.44 -20.60 16.73
N LYS A 438 23.35 -21.54 17.02
CA LYS A 438 23.50 -22.84 16.34
C LYS A 438 22.63 -23.94 16.96
N ASN A 439 21.37 -23.67 17.24
CA ASN A 439 20.42 -24.65 17.77
C ASN A 439 19.01 -24.31 17.30
N ASP A 440 18.03 -25.09 17.71
CA ASP A 440 16.62 -24.89 17.39
C ASP A 440 15.96 -23.75 18.17
N SER A 441 16.74 -22.81 18.70
CA SER A 441 16.21 -21.61 19.35
C SER A 441 15.57 -20.68 18.31
N TYR A 442 14.41 -20.12 18.67
CA TYR A 442 13.70 -19.12 17.88
C TYR A 442 13.80 -17.70 18.49
N ALA A 443 14.53 -17.56 19.59
CA ALA A 443 14.67 -16.28 20.25
C ALA A 443 15.92 -15.53 19.79
N CYS A 444 15.80 -14.23 19.61
CA CYS A 444 16.95 -13.34 19.39
C CYS A 444 17.48 -12.80 20.73
N SER A 445 18.80 -12.62 20.82
CA SER A 445 19.42 -12.07 22.03
C SER A 445 19.70 -10.59 21.87
N LEU A 446 19.40 -9.81 22.90
CA LEU A 446 19.52 -8.34 22.92
C LEU A 446 20.19 -7.86 24.20
N PRO A 447 20.90 -6.72 24.13
CA PRO A 447 21.39 -6.03 25.33
C PRO A 447 20.22 -5.43 26.13
N HIS A 448 20.41 -5.28 27.44
CA HIS A 448 19.37 -4.75 28.33
C HIS A 448 19.08 -3.26 28.12
N GLU A 449 20.06 -2.52 27.66
CA GLU A 449 20.03 -1.06 27.58
C GLU A 449 18.99 -0.52 26.58
N ILE A 450 18.65 -1.31 25.58
CA ILE A 450 17.70 -0.90 24.54
C ILE A 450 16.23 -1.18 24.90
N LEU A 451 15.95 -1.91 25.98
CA LEU A 451 14.59 -2.32 26.32
C LEU A 451 13.67 -1.13 26.62
N VAL A 452 14.17 -0.16 27.37
CA VAL A 452 13.37 1.03 27.73
C VAL A 452 12.98 1.83 26.48
N SER A 453 13.90 2.01 25.54
CA SER A 453 13.65 2.74 24.30
C SER A 453 12.60 2.06 23.43
N MET A 454 12.60 0.73 23.41
CA MET A 454 11.64 -0.07 22.66
C MET A 454 10.35 -0.33 23.43
N ASN A 455 10.26 0.11 24.69
CA ASN A 455 9.19 -0.24 25.63
C ASN A 455 8.93 -1.77 25.62
N ALA A 456 10.01 -2.55 25.67
CA ALA A 456 10.00 -4.00 25.58
C ALA A 456 10.35 -4.64 26.91
N ASP A 457 9.88 -5.88 27.11
CA ASP A 457 10.19 -6.71 28.27
C ASP A 457 10.47 -8.15 27.83
N PHE A 458 11.21 -8.91 28.66
CA PHE A 458 11.56 -10.31 28.39
C PHE A 458 10.48 -11.30 28.86
N ASP A 459 9.23 -10.91 28.84
CA ASP A 459 8.05 -11.71 29.22
C ASP A 459 7.42 -12.49 28.06
N GLY A 460 8.04 -12.47 26.89
CA GLY A 460 7.54 -13.08 25.65
C GLY A 460 7.32 -12.05 24.54
N ASP A 461 7.75 -10.84 24.73
CA ASP A 461 7.73 -9.80 23.69
C ASP A 461 8.44 -10.23 22.41
N THR A 462 7.95 -9.74 21.30
CA THR A 462 8.49 -10.03 19.97
C THR A 462 8.87 -8.76 19.24
N LEU A 463 10.01 -8.77 18.59
CA LEU A 463 10.46 -7.70 17.71
C LEU A 463 10.35 -8.06 16.24
N ASN A 464 10.03 -7.06 15.43
CA ASN A 464 10.14 -7.16 13.98
C ASN A 464 11.59 -6.87 13.59
N ILE A 465 12.12 -7.70 12.71
CA ILE A 465 13.52 -7.72 12.26
C ILE A 465 13.51 -7.52 10.76
N ASN A 466 14.20 -6.51 10.26
CA ASN A 466 14.32 -6.23 8.84
C ASN A 466 15.80 -6.18 8.48
N LEU A 467 16.23 -7.00 7.53
CA LEU A 467 17.57 -6.94 7.00
C LEU A 467 17.75 -5.69 6.15
N ILE A 468 18.80 -4.92 6.38
CA ILE A 468 19.15 -3.78 5.56
C ILE A 468 20.00 -4.28 4.38
N ILE A 469 19.43 -4.23 3.18
CA ILE A 469 20.10 -4.74 1.97
C ILE A 469 20.85 -3.62 1.23
N ASN A 470 20.32 -2.39 1.30
CA ASN A 470 20.90 -1.25 0.60
C ASN A 470 21.96 -0.59 1.47
N GLN A 471 23.18 -0.46 0.95
CA GLN A 471 24.32 0.13 1.67
C GLN A 471 24.11 1.62 1.98
N GLU A 472 23.54 2.38 1.07
CA GLU A 472 23.23 3.80 1.29
C GLU A 472 22.23 3.99 2.43
N PHE A 473 21.22 3.10 2.47
CA PHE A 473 20.27 3.08 3.58
C PHE A 473 20.91 2.63 4.88
N LEU A 474 21.86 1.69 4.85
CA LEU A 474 22.58 1.24 6.04
C LEU A 474 23.33 2.40 6.71
N VAL A 475 24.05 3.20 5.92
CA VAL A 475 24.76 4.39 6.40
C VAL A 475 23.78 5.41 7.02
N SER A 476 22.70 5.71 6.32
CA SER A 476 21.68 6.63 6.81
C SER A 476 20.99 6.11 8.08
N ALA A 477 20.69 4.81 8.13
CA ALA A 477 20.07 4.17 9.28
C ALA A 477 20.99 4.17 10.50
N ALA A 478 22.30 3.89 10.31
CA ALA A 478 23.28 3.95 11.39
C ALA A 478 23.36 5.36 12.01
N ARG A 479 23.36 6.40 11.18
CA ARG A 479 23.38 7.79 11.65
C ARG A 479 22.14 8.18 12.47
N LEU A 480 20.95 7.65 12.12
CA LEU A 480 19.69 8.08 12.73
C LEU A 480 19.20 7.16 13.83
N PHE A 481 19.51 5.84 13.76
CA PHE A 481 18.85 4.82 14.54
C PHE A 481 19.82 3.87 15.28
N ASN A 482 21.14 4.00 15.09
CA ASN A 482 22.09 3.19 15.83
C ASN A 482 22.16 3.70 17.28
N PRO A 483 21.92 2.84 18.28
CA PRO A 483 21.88 3.27 19.68
C PRO A 483 23.24 3.78 20.19
N ARG A 484 24.33 3.27 19.63
CA ARG A 484 25.69 3.70 20.02
C ARG A 484 26.09 5.03 19.39
N LEU A 485 25.66 5.29 18.13
CA LEU A 485 26.11 6.45 17.36
C LEU A 485 25.16 7.65 17.46
N ALA A 486 23.85 7.41 17.53
CA ALA A 486 22.88 8.45 17.33
C ALA A 486 21.85 8.62 18.47
N MET A 487 21.56 7.57 19.21
CA MET A 487 20.42 7.57 20.13
C MET A 487 20.78 7.92 21.56
N GLN A 488 22.05 8.12 21.88
CA GLN A 488 22.50 8.43 23.24
C GLN A 488 22.22 9.87 23.66
N ILE A 489 22.15 10.79 22.69
CA ILE A 489 21.92 12.20 22.93
C ILE A 489 20.58 12.61 22.31
N SER A 490 19.76 13.29 23.11
CA SER A 490 18.48 13.82 22.66
C SER A 490 18.69 14.98 21.67
N TYR A 491 18.04 14.90 20.52
CA TYR A 491 18.05 15.98 19.53
C TYR A 491 17.32 17.25 19.97
N LYS A 492 16.50 17.17 21.02
CA LYS A 492 15.68 18.30 21.50
C LYS A 492 16.48 19.28 22.36
N ASP A 493 17.36 18.76 23.20
CA ASP A 493 18.02 19.53 24.26
C ASP A 493 19.53 19.24 24.41
N GLY A 494 20.06 18.32 23.63
CA GLY A 494 21.47 17.91 23.69
C GLY A 494 21.86 17.18 24.97
N MET A 495 20.88 16.78 25.78
CA MET A 495 21.11 16.00 27.00
C MET A 495 21.13 14.50 26.71
N PHE A 496 21.58 13.68 27.66
CA PHE A 496 21.48 12.24 27.53
C PHE A 496 20.02 11.82 27.32
N ASN A 497 19.82 10.92 26.38
CA ASN A 497 18.49 10.41 26.05
C ASN A 497 18.00 9.48 27.16
N ASN A 498 16.97 9.89 27.89
CA ASN A 498 16.36 9.10 28.96
C ASN A 498 15.73 7.79 28.48
N GLU A 499 15.49 7.65 27.19
CA GLU A 499 14.97 6.41 26.60
C GLU A 499 16.03 5.31 26.50
N MET A 500 17.32 5.64 26.61
CA MET A 500 18.45 4.71 26.58
C MET A 500 18.96 4.43 28.00
N MET A 501 18.07 4.19 28.94
CA MET A 501 18.40 3.91 30.32
C MET A 501 18.11 2.45 30.69
N LEU A 502 18.86 1.95 31.66
CA LEU A 502 18.57 0.65 32.27
C LEU A 502 17.21 0.68 33.00
N GLN A 503 16.50 -0.42 32.96
CA GLN A 503 15.27 -0.59 33.70
C GLN A 503 15.51 -0.41 35.21
N LYS A 504 14.49 0.11 35.90
CA LYS A 504 14.57 0.41 37.35
C LYS A 504 15.01 -0.79 38.16
N ASP A 505 14.53 -1.98 37.85
CA ASP A 505 14.86 -3.20 38.60
C ASP A 505 16.31 -3.60 38.38
N THR A 506 16.85 -3.43 37.19
CA THR A 506 18.28 -3.64 36.88
C THR A 506 19.15 -2.67 37.68
N LEU A 507 18.75 -1.39 37.78
CA LEU A 507 19.45 -0.40 38.60
C LEU A 507 19.42 -0.74 40.10
N ILE A 508 18.28 -1.24 40.61
CA ILE A 508 18.15 -1.70 41.98
C ILE A 508 19.04 -2.90 42.25
N CYS A 509 19.08 -3.86 41.34
CA CYS A 509 19.96 -5.04 41.42
C CYS A 509 21.43 -4.63 41.44
N LEU A 510 21.86 -3.74 40.53
CA LEU A 510 23.23 -3.22 40.49
C LEU A 510 23.59 -2.48 41.78
N ASN A 511 22.68 -1.67 42.32
CA ASN A 511 22.91 -0.96 43.56
C ASN A 511 22.99 -1.93 44.77
N SER A 512 22.17 -2.96 44.80
CA SER A 512 22.21 -4.01 45.81
C SER A 512 23.50 -4.82 45.71
N PHE A 513 23.92 -5.14 44.51
CA PHE A 513 25.18 -5.83 44.23
C PHE A 513 26.40 -5.04 44.73
N ASN A 514 26.44 -3.75 44.49
CA ASN A 514 27.50 -2.86 44.98
C ASN A 514 27.53 -2.72 46.51
N ARG A 515 26.38 -2.90 47.18
CA ARG A 515 26.29 -2.80 48.65
C ARG A 515 26.71 -4.07 49.38
N LEU A 516 26.55 -5.24 48.73
CA LEU A 516 26.79 -6.55 49.39
C LEU A 516 28.27 -6.93 49.52
N GLY A 517 29.22 -6.19 48.94
CA GLY A 517 30.61 -6.55 48.90
C GLY A 517 30.85 -7.89 48.18
N PHE A 518 32.06 -8.12 47.71
CA PHE A 518 32.40 -9.34 46.96
C PHE A 518 32.45 -10.61 47.83
N GLU A 519 32.35 -10.50 49.13
CA GLU A 519 32.51 -11.61 50.08
C GLU A 519 31.47 -12.72 49.97
N ASN A 520 30.29 -12.40 49.43
CA ASN A 520 29.17 -13.34 49.31
C ASN A 520 28.95 -13.85 47.88
N ILE A 521 29.81 -13.53 46.93
CA ILE A 521 29.68 -13.97 45.54
C ILE A 521 30.45 -15.26 45.33
N PRO A 522 29.87 -16.33 44.78
CA PRO A 522 30.58 -17.54 44.44
C PRO A 522 31.83 -17.25 43.62
N LYS A 523 32.96 -17.85 43.98
CA LYS A 523 34.23 -17.62 43.29
C LYS A 523 34.15 -17.78 41.76
N SER A 524 33.38 -18.78 41.31
CA SER A 524 33.10 -19.00 39.87
C SER A 524 32.42 -17.81 39.18
N ASN A 525 31.69 -16.97 39.88
CA ASN A 525 31.07 -15.79 39.32
C ASN A 525 32.02 -14.58 39.33
N ILE A 526 32.92 -14.52 40.29
CA ILE A 526 33.99 -13.52 40.34
C ILE A 526 34.91 -13.69 39.15
N ASP A 527 35.35 -14.94 38.90
CA ASP A 527 36.20 -15.27 37.78
C ASP A 527 35.57 -14.87 36.42
N LYS A 528 34.27 -15.09 36.26
CA LYS A 528 33.50 -14.66 35.07
C LYS A 528 33.43 -13.14 34.94
N ILE A 529 33.23 -12.42 36.03
CA ILE A 529 33.20 -10.96 36.08
C ILE A 529 34.55 -10.37 35.71
N GLU A 530 35.64 -10.98 36.24
CA GLU A 530 37.00 -10.56 35.90
C GLU A 530 37.36 -10.88 34.44
N GLU A 531 36.91 -12.02 33.92
CA GLU A 531 37.05 -12.36 32.52
C GLU A 531 36.29 -11.41 31.62
N PHE A 532 35.06 -11.04 32.01
CA PHE A 532 34.26 -10.04 31.31
C PHE A 532 34.91 -8.66 31.33
N ARG A 533 35.45 -8.21 32.50
CA ARG A 533 36.18 -6.94 32.60
C ARG A 533 37.41 -6.92 31.69
N LYS A 534 38.17 -8.04 31.62
CA LYS A 534 39.33 -8.16 30.74
C LYS A 534 38.96 -8.13 29.26
N ARG A 535 37.86 -8.78 28.87
CA ARG A 535 37.38 -8.79 27.49
C ARG A 535 36.92 -7.40 27.01
N HIS A 536 36.35 -6.62 27.88
CA HIS A 536 35.73 -5.32 27.52
C HIS A 536 36.54 -4.11 27.98
N ASN A 537 37.79 -4.30 28.39
CA ASN A 537 38.66 -3.21 28.91
C ASN A 537 37.94 -2.28 29.95
N CYS A 538 37.02 -2.85 30.73
CA CYS A 538 36.40 -2.14 31.82
C CYS A 538 37.33 -2.17 33.02
N LEU A 539 37.91 -1.03 33.39
CA LEU A 539 38.72 -0.85 34.61
C LEU A 539 37.85 -1.05 35.85
#